data_8cc6ca33f438d5fabe2ab7d86d868dfc
#
_entry.id   8cc6ca33f438d5fabe2ab7d86d868dfc
#
_cell.length_a   1.000
_cell.length_b   1.000
_cell.length_c   1.000
_cell.angle_alpha   90.00
_cell.angle_beta   90.00
_cell.angle_gamma   90.00
#
_symmetry.space_group_name_H-M   'P 1'
#
loop_
_entity.id
_entity.type
_entity.pdbx_description
1 polymer ?
#
loop_
_entity_poly.entity_id
_entity_poly.type
_entity_poly.pdbx_seq_one_letter_code
_entity_poly.pdbx_strand_id
1 'polypeptide(L)'
;MTQQLNRQPAADQYGPSATQETGNSSVMEPGSGPFSYRDLARLDEALTMSSRETGLRFTLYVGELGTDTRATAEDLHSRSGGDTANSVLVALSPGQRVLEIVTGATAARRLPDRACALAVLSMTSRLGSGDLVGAIINGLRQMSDAAGHPGRLGDHAPRGIATGH
;
A
#
# COMPACT_ATOMS: atom_id res chain seq x y z
N MET A 1 -18.82 -14.25 26.34
CA MET A 1 -18.75 -13.94 26.22
C MET A 1 -18.39 -13.86 25.68
N THR A 2 -18.35 -14.18 25.37
CA THR A 2 -18.08 -13.91 24.91
C THR A 2 -17.61 -13.84 24.24
N GLN A 3 -17.32 -14.10 23.82
CA GLN A 3 -17.02 -13.83 23.25
C GLN A 3 -16.65 -13.50 22.74
N GLN A 4 -16.40 -13.77 22.61
CA GLN A 4 -16.14 -13.32 22.23
C GLN A 4 -15.70 -13.14 21.81
N LEU A 5 -15.59 -13.56 21.80
CA LEU A 5 -15.28 -13.22 21.48
C LEU A 5 -15.00 -13.01 21.13
N ASN A 6 -15.01 -13.26 21.11
CA ASN A 6 -14.88 -12.72 20.89
C ASN A 6 -14.59 -12.53 20.56
N ARG A 7 -14.40 -12.77 20.45
CA ARG A 7 -14.22 -12.27 20.30
C ARG A 7 -13.66 -11.80 20.06
N GLN A 8 -13.58 -12.19 20.12
CA GLN A 8 -13.20 -11.56 20.04
C GLN A 8 -12.64 -11.22 19.76
N PRO A 9 -12.63 -11.59 19.74
CA PRO A 9 -12.27 -11.00 19.69
C PRO A 9 -11.80 -10.70 19.28
N ALA A 10 -11.92 -11.05 19.29
CA ALA A 10 -11.72 -10.39 19.11
C ALA A 10 -11.26 -10.01 18.80
N ALA A 11 -11.33 -10.21 18.81
CA ALA A 11 -11.14 -9.50 18.75
C ALA A 11 -10.75 -9.15 18.60
N ASP A 12 -10.79 -9.26 18.61
CA ASP A 12 -10.70 -8.65 18.66
C ASP A 12 -10.31 -8.49 18.31
N GLN A 13 -10.28 -8.79 18.27
CA GLN A 13 -10.13 -8.41 18.15
C GLN A 13 -9.67 -8.11 17.63
N TYR A 14 -9.65 -8.29 17.59
CA TYR A 14 -9.37 -7.75 17.24
C TYR A 14 -8.82 -7.35 17.10
N GLY A 15 -8.76 -7.70 17.24
CA GLY A 15 -8.37 -7.08 17.21
C GLY A 15 -7.80 -6.89 17.07
N PRO A 16 -7.59 -6.82 17.12
CA PRO A 16 -7.13 -6.44 16.99
C PRO A 16 -6.50 -6.45 16.64
N SER A 17 -6.36 -6.59 16.62
CA SER A 17 -5.96 -6.34 16.30
C SER A 17 -5.36 -6.41 15.77
N ALA A 18 -5.11 -6.72 15.82
CA ALA A 18 -4.69 -6.52 15.39
C ALA A 18 -4.11 -6.48 14.87
N THR A 19 -4.04 -6.59 14.72
CA THR A 19 -3.65 -6.24 14.33
C THR A 19 -3.14 -6.00 13.98
N GLN A 20 -2.79 -5.98 13.84
CA GLN A 20 -2.31 -5.54 13.59
C GLN A 20 -1.50 -5.44 13.43
N GLU A 21 -1.08 -5.59 13.48
CA GLU A 21 -0.37 -5.30 13.45
C GLU A 21 0.51 -5.60 13.01
N THR A 22 0.98 -6.19 12.69
CA THR A 22 1.82 -6.32 12.23
C THR A 22 2.10 -5.71 11.44
N GLY A 23 2.14 -5.25 11.47
CA GLY A 23 2.41 -4.47 10.80
C GLY A 23 2.48 -4.47 9.63
N ASN A 24 2.61 -4.98 9.31
CA ASN A 24 2.79 -4.80 8.22
C ASN A 24 1.84 -4.70 7.53
N SER A 25 1.77 -4.58 6.99
CA SER A 25 1.02 -4.26 6.08
C SER A 25 -0.11 -5.00 5.90
N SER A 26 -0.20 -6.06 6.16
CA SER A 26 -1.31 -6.84 5.81
C SER A 26 -2.27 -6.89 6.93
N VAL A 27 -3.50 -6.61 6.69
CA VAL A 27 -4.51 -6.71 7.70
C VAL A 27 -5.43 -7.86 7.48
N MET A 28 -5.21 -8.64 6.44
CA MET A 28 -6.05 -9.79 6.19
C MET A 28 -5.56 -10.99 6.95
N GLU A 29 -6.48 -11.77 7.46
CA GLU A 29 -6.11 -13.03 8.06
C GLU A 29 -5.87 -14.05 6.98
N PRO A 30 -4.81 -14.82 7.08
CA PRO A 30 -4.51 -15.80 6.04
C PRO A 30 -5.66 -16.77 5.87
N GLY A 31 -6.04 -16.97 4.64
CA GLY A 31 -7.08 -17.92 4.31
C GLY A 31 -8.49 -17.43 4.45
N SER A 32 -8.70 -16.22 4.96
CA SER A 32 -10.05 -15.73 5.15
C SER A 32 -10.46 -14.66 4.16
N GLY A 33 -9.59 -14.16 3.35
CA GLY A 33 -9.92 -13.13 2.38
C GLY A 33 -9.72 -13.62 0.98
N PRO A 34 -9.56 -12.72 0.03
CA PRO A 34 -9.36 -13.10 -1.36
C PRO A 34 -7.98 -13.66 -1.66
N PHE A 35 -7.11 -13.74 -0.67
CA PHE A 35 -5.74 -14.19 -0.87
C PHE A 35 -5.42 -15.46 -0.11
N SER A 36 -4.70 -16.35 -0.77
CA SER A 36 -4.17 -17.53 -0.11
C SER A 36 -2.93 -17.17 0.69
N TYR A 37 -2.40 -18.10 1.46
CA TYR A 37 -1.14 -17.90 2.17
C TYR A 37 -0.02 -17.52 1.20
N ARG A 38 0.01 -18.21 0.07
CA ARG A 38 1.04 -17.95 -0.93
C ARG A 38 0.91 -16.54 -1.49
N ASP A 39 -0.33 -16.13 -1.74
CA ASP A 39 -0.58 -14.78 -2.25
C ASP A 39 -0.12 -13.73 -1.26
N LEU A 40 -0.44 -13.93 0.02
CA LEU A 40 -0.03 -12.98 1.04
C LEU A 40 1.48 -12.90 1.16
N ALA A 41 2.17 -14.03 1.03
CA ALA A 41 3.62 -14.03 1.08
C ALA A 41 4.21 -13.26 -0.10
N ARG A 42 3.63 -13.43 -1.27
CA ARG A 42 4.09 -12.71 -2.45
C ARG A 42 3.86 -11.22 -2.33
N LEU A 43 2.71 -10.84 -1.78
CA LEU A 43 2.41 -9.43 -1.59
C LEU A 43 3.34 -8.80 -0.57
N ASP A 44 3.59 -9.51 0.52
CA ASP A 44 4.48 -9.02 1.55
C ASP A 44 5.89 -8.83 1.00
N GLU A 45 6.34 -9.76 0.20
CA GLU A 45 7.65 -9.66 -0.41
C GLU A 45 7.71 -8.46 -1.36
N ALA A 46 6.67 -8.26 -2.15
CA ALA A 46 6.65 -7.14 -3.08
C ALA A 46 6.66 -5.81 -2.35
N LEU A 47 5.89 -5.70 -1.27
CA LEU A 47 5.87 -4.48 -0.46
C LEU A 47 7.25 -4.21 0.14
N THR A 48 7.88 -5.25 0.65
CA THR A 48 9.21 -5.11 1.24
C THR A 48 10.22 -4.66 0.20
N MET A 49 10.20 -5.28 -0.96
CA MET A 49 11.15 -4.93 -2.01
C MET A 49 10.96 -3.50 -2.50
N SER A 50 9.71 -3.10 -2.71
CA SER A 50 9.43 -1.74 -3.15
C SER A 50 9.90 -0.74 -2.11
N SER A 51 9.69 -1.05 -0.83
CA SER A 51 10.12 -0.16 0.24
C SER A 51 11.64 -0.03 0.27
N ARG A 52 12.34 -1.15 0.11
CA ARG A 52 13.79 -1.11 0.11
C ARG A 52 14.35 -0.35 -1.08
N GLU A 53 13.79 -0.60 -2.25
CA GLU A 53 14.30 0.03 -3.47
C GLU A 53 14.13 1.52 -3.46
N THR A 54 13.03 2.00 -2.92
CA THR A 54 12.70 3.41 -3.01
C THR A 54 13.03 4.20 -1.77
N GLY A 55 13.13 3.52 -0.63
CA GLY A 55 13.25 4.20 0.65
C GLY A 55 11.94 4.73 1.17
N LEU A 56 10.85 4.55 0.41
CA LEU A 56 9.51 4.87 0.88
C LEU A 56 8.93 3.65 1.58
N ARG A 57 7.95 3.87 2.43
CA ARG A 57 7.31 2.76 3.12
C ARG A 57 5.98 2.45 2.43
N PHE A 58 5.92 1.34 1.75
CA PHE A 58 4.68 0.91 1.08
C PHE A 58 3.89 0.00 1.99
N THR A 59 2.61 0.29 2.12
CA THR A 59 1.70 -0.53 2.91
C THR A 59 0.46 -0.85 2.10
N LEU A 60 -0.22 -1.92 2.47
CA LEU A 60 -1.40 -2.39 1.75
C LEU A 60 -2.55 -2.61 2.71
N TYR A 61 -3.71 -2.10 2.34
CA TYR A 61 -4.95 -2.39 3.05
C TYR A 61 -5.91 -3.05 2.06
N VAL A 62 -6.55 -4.13 2.45
CA VAL A 62 -7.58 -4.78 1.64
C VAL A 62 -8.81 -4.95 2.50
N GLY A 63 -9.91 -4.32 2.11
CA GLY A 63 -11.15 -4.37 2.88
C GLY A 63 -12.08 -3.27 2.45
N GLU A 64 -13.16 -3.10 3.22
CA GLU A 64 -14.14 -2.07 2.91
C GLU A 64 -13.58 -0.67 3.13
N LEU A 65 -13.97 0.24 2.26
CA LEU A 65 -13.51 1.62 2.34
C LEU A 65 -14.65 2.61 2.60
N GLY A 66 -15.81 2.10 3.02
CA GLY A 66 -16.93 2.97 3.37
C GLY A 66 -17.53 3.70 2.17
N THR A 67 -18.35 4.71 2.46
CA THR A 67 -19.03 5.45 1.40
C THR A 67 -18.10 6.46 0.73
N ASP A 68 -17.23 7.08 1.50
CA ASP A 68 -16.22 7.99 0.93
C ASP A 68 -14.90 7.25 0.96
N THR A 69 -14.60 6.56 -0.12
CA THR A 69 -13.44 5.67 -0.17
C THR A 69 -12.13 6.44 -0.04
N ARG A 70 -12.07 7.63 -0.61
CA ARG A 70 -10.86 8.43 -0.51
C ARG A 70 -10.62 8.88 0.92
N ALA A 71 -11.65 9.39 1.58
CA ALA A 71 -11.53 9.85 2.96
C ALA A 71 -11.11 8.71 3.88
N THR A 72 -11.70 7.53 3.66
CA THR A 72 -11.35 6.37 4.47
C THR A 72 -9.89 5.97 4.26
N ALA A 73 -9.44 5.98 3.00
CA ALA A 73 -8.05 5.64 2.70
C ALA A 73 -7.10 6.64 3.33
N GLU A 74 -7.43 7.92 3.29
CA GLU A 74 -6.58 8.93 3.90
C GLU A 74 -6.52 8.77 5.41
N ASP A 75 -7.64 8.40 6.02
CA ASP A 75 -7.67 8.16 7.45
C ASP A 75 -6.81 6.94 7.81
N LEU A 76 -6.93 5.87 7.03
CA LEU A 76 -6.09 4.69 7.24
C LEU A 76 -4.62 5.03 7.13
N HIS A 77 -4.27 5.83 6.15
CA HIS A 77 -2.89 6.24 5.96
C HIS A 77 -2.39 7.02 7.17
N SER A 78 -3.19 7.97 7.66
CA SER A 78 -2.78 8.80 8.77
C SER A 78 -2.60 8.00 10.06
N ARG A 79 -3.28 6.87 10.17
CA ARG A 79 -3.19 6.03 11.36
C ARG A 79 -2.25 4.84 11.21
N SER A 80 -1.53 4.78 10.09
CA SER A 80 -0.70 3.61 9.82
C SER A 80 0.55 3.50 10.72
N GLY A 81 0.85 4.54 11.46
CA GLY A 81 2.00 4.54 12.36
C GLY A 81 3.30 4.77 11.62
N GLY A 82 4.37 4.86 12.38
CA GLY A 82 5.67 5.08 11.79
C GLY A 82 5.78 6.41 11.08
N ASP A 83 6.60 6.46 10.05
CA ASP A 83 6.85 7.69 9.31
C ASP A 83 5.81 7.84 8.20
N THR A 84 4.64 8.35 8.54
CA THR A 84 3.55 8.49 7.59
C THR A 84 3.88 9.47 6.47
N ALA A 85 4.70 10.48 6.74
CA ALA A 85 5.07 11.43 5.70
C ALA A 85 5.81 10.73 4.57
N ASN A 86 6.54 9.67 4.89
CA ASN A 86 7.32 8.93 3.90
C ASN A 86 6.66 7.62 3.49
N SER A 87 5.36 7.50 3.69
CA SER A 87 4.69 6.25 3.38
C SER A 87 3.65 6.40 2.28
N VAL A 88 3.39 5.28 1.63
CA VAL A 88 2.42 5.17 0.55
C VAL A 88 1.47 4.05 0.92
N LEU A 89 0.20 4.34 0.96
CA LEU A 89 -0.81 3.32 1.23
C LEU A 89 -1.52 2.95 -0.07
N VAL A 90 -1.59 1.66 -0.33
CA VAL A 90 -2.43 1.13 -1.40
C VAL A 90 -3.64 0.52 -0.72
N ALA A 91 -4.80 1.10 -0.92
CA ALA A 91 -6.03 0.62 -0.29
C ALA A 91 -6.95 0.05 -1.36
N LEU A 92 -7.26 -1.22 -1.23
CA LEU A 92 -8.07 -1.93 -2.20
C LEU A 92 -9.34 -2.46 -1.56
N SER A 93 -10.46 -2.14 -2.16
CA SER A 93 -11.74 -2.71 -1.76
C SER A 93 -12.27 -3.55 -2.92
N PRO A 94 -12.05 -4.86 -2.90
CA PRO A 94 -12.52 -5.72 -3.99
C PRO A 94 -14.04 -5.69 -4.12
N GLY A 95 -14.74 -5.67 -3.01
CA GLY A 95 -16.19 -5.65 -3.02
C GLY A 95 -16.77 -4.39 -3.64
N GLN A 96 -16.11 -3.27 -3.43
CA GLN A 96 -16.57 -2.00 -3.99
C GLN A 96 -15.92 -1.69 -5.33
N ARG A 97 -14.94 -2.50 -5.72
CA ARG A 97 -14.18 -2.31 -6.96
C ARG A 97 -13.50 -0.95 -6.98
N VAL A 98 -12.90 -0.61 -5.87
CA VAL A 98 -12.23 0.67 -5.70
C VAL A 98 -10.80 0.46 -5.24
N LEU A 99 -9.93 1.30 -5.75
CA LEU A 99 -8.54 1.31 -5.39
C LEU A 99 -8.12 2.75 -5.15
N GLU A 100 -7.53 3.00 -3.98
CA GLU A 100 -7.04 4.33 -3.63
C GLU A 100 -5.55 4.24 -3.30
N ILE A 101 -4.79 5.25 -3.71
CA ILE A 101 -3.39 5.34 -3.34
C ILE A 101 -3.20 6.66 -2.61
N VAL A 102 -2.66 6.60 -1.40
CA VAL A 102 -2.44 7.81 -0.59
C VAL A 102 -0.97 7.93 -0.28
N THR A 103 -0.40 9.09 -0.55
CA THR A 103 1.02 9.35 -0.29
C THR A 103 1.16 10.40 0.80
N GLY A 104 2.13 10.19 1.70
CA GLY A 104 2.46 11.20 2.67
C GLY A 104 3.18 12.37 1.99
N ALA A 105 3.36 13.46 2.69
CA ALA A 105 3.90 14.67 2.10
C ALA A 105 5.30 14.49 1.49
N THR A 106 6.15 13.75 2.19
CA THR A 106 7.50 13.50 1.68
C THR A 106 7.46 12.54 0.50
N ALA A 107 6.65 11.49 0.63
CA ALA A 107 6.53 10.51 -0.45
C ALA A 107 6.01 11.14 -1.72
N ALA A 108 5.10 12.09 -1.60
CA ALA A 108 4.49 12.73 -2.76
C ALA A 108 5.51 13.44 -3.65
N ARG A 109 6.62 13.86 -3.08
CA ARG A 109 7.64 14.52 -3.89
C ARG A 109 8.31 13.55 -4.84
N ARG A 110 8.39 12.29 -4.45
CA ARG A 110 9.02 11.29 -5.28
C ARG A 110 8.01 10.49 -6.09
N LEU A 111 6.77 10.51 -5.63
CA LEU A 111 5.70 9.77 -6.29
C LEU A 111 4.51 10.71 -6.45
N PRO A 112 4.54 11.58 -7.45
CA PRO A 112 3.51 12.60 -7.62
C PRO A 112 2.17 12.00 -8.05
N ASP A 113 1.12 12.79 -7.92
CA ASP A 113 -0.24 12.36 -8.22
C ASP A 113 -0.36 11.70 -9.59
N ARG A 114 0.34 12.24 -10.56
CA ARG A 114 0.28 11.70 -11.90
C ARG A 114 0.76 10.26 -11.96
N ALA A 115 1.87 9.97 -11.28
CA ALA A 115 2.39 8.62 -11.24
C ALA A 115 1.43 7.68 -10.52
N CYS A 116 0.82 8.16 -9.44
CA CYS A 116 -0.17 7.37 -8.72
C CYS A 116 -1.39 7.10 -9.59
N ALA A 117 -1.84 8.09 -10.33
CA ALA A 117 -2.99 7.92 -11.20
C ALA A 117 -2.73 6.88 -12.28
N LEU A 118 -1.53 6.87 -12.83
CA LEU A 118 -1.17 5.87 -13.83
C LEU A 118 -1.14 4.48 -13.23
N ALA A 119 -0.62 4.37 -12.01
CA ALA A 119 -0.60 3.08 -11.33
C ALA A 119 -2.02 2.59 -11.07
N VAL A 120 -2.92 3.49 -10.64
CA VAL A 120 -4.30 3.13 -10.41
C VAL A 120 -4.95 2.59 -11.68
N LEU A 121 -4.73 3.26 -12.80
CA LEU A 121 -5.28 2.80 -14.08
C LEU A 121 -4.79 1.41 -14.45
N SER A 122 -3.50 1.20 -14.29
CA SER A 122 -2.89 -0.08 -14.61
C SER A 122 -3.44 -1.19 -13.71
N MET A 123 -3.52 -0.91 -12.42
CA MET A 123 -4.01 -1.90 -11.47
C MET A 123 -5.49 -2.20 -11.71
N THR A 124 -6.28 -1.18 -11.95
CA THR A 124 -7.71 -1.35 -12.18
C THR A 124 -7.97 -2.21 -13.40
N SER A 125 -7.18 -2.03 -14.43
CA SER A 125 -7.31 -2.83 -15.64
C SER A 125 -7.09 -4.31 -15.35
N ARG A 126 -6.08 -4.63 -14.54
CA ARG A 126 -5.83 -6.02 -14.17
C ARG A 126 -6.87 -6.58 -13.23
N LEU A 127 -7.38 -5.74 -12.34
CA LEU A 127 -8.43 -6.17 -11.44
C LEU A 127 -9.65 -6.63 -12.22
N GLY A 128 -9.92 -5.98 -13.33
CA GLY A 128 -11.04 -6.36 -14.17
C GLY A 128 -10.93 -7.77 -14.72
N SER A 129 -9.72 -8.31 -14.81
CA SER A 129 -9.54 -9.68 -15.28
C SER A 129 -9.43 -10.68 -14.12
N GLY A 130 -9.60 -10.22 -12.88
CA GLY A 130 -9.59 -11.11 -11.73
C GLY A 130 -8.23 -11.38 -11.12
N ASP A 131 -7.20 -10.69 -11.59
CA ASP A 131 -5.84 -10.93 -11.12
C ASP A 131 -5.47 -9.91 -10.05
N LEU A 132 -5.95 -10.14 -8.82
CA LEU A 132 -5.71 -9.22 -7.72
C LEU A 132 -4.24 -9.10 -7.35
N VAL A 133 -3.60 -10.24 -7.19
CA VAL A 133 -2.20 -10.25 -6.76
C VAL A 133 -1.31 -9.62 -7.81
N GLY A 134 -1.50 -10.02 -9.06
CA GLY A 134 -0.72 -9.45 -10.15
C GLY A 134 -0.93 -7.97 -10.31
N ALA A 135 -2.16 -7.51 -10.08
CA ALA A 135 -2.47 -6.08 -10.16
C ALA A 135 -1.67 -5.31 -9.13
N ILE A 136 -1.68 -5.78 -7.89
CA ILE A 136 -0.99 -5.08 -6.82
C ILE A 136 0.51 -5.09 -7.04
N ILE A 137 1.08 -6.24 -7.37
CA ILE A 137 2.52 -6.35 -7.59
C ILE A 137 2.95 -5.47 -8.74
N ASN A 138 2.18 -5.47 -9.82
CA ASN A 138 2.51 -4.64 -10.97
C ASN A 138 2.44 -3.16 -10.62
N GLY A 139 1.43 -2.77 -9.83
CA GLY A 139 1.31 -1.39 -9.40
C GLY A 139 2.47 -0.95 -8.53
N LEU A 140 2.88 -1.82 -7.60
CA LEU A 140 4.02 -1.53 -6.74
C LEU A 140 5.28 -1.33 -7.56
N ARG A 141 5.49 -2.18 -8.55
CA ARG A 141 6.66 -2.06 -9.41
C ARG A 141 6.63 -0.76 -10.19
N GLN A 142 5.48 -0.41 -10.72
CA GLN A 142 5.32 0.81 -11.47
C GLN A 142 5.60 2.04 -10.61
N MET A 143 5.11 2.03 -9.39
CA MET A 143 5.36 3.13 -8.46
C MET A 143 6.81 3.19 -8.03
N SER A 144 7.42 2.03 -7.83
CA SER A 144 8.84 1.99 -7.48
C SER A 144 9.70 2.58 -8.59
N ASP A 145 9.37 2.25 -9.81
CA ASP A 145 10.10 2.80 -10.96
C ASP A 145 9.96 4.31 -11.01
N ALA A 146 8.76 4.81 -10.76
CA ALA A 146 8.51 6.24 -10.80
C ALA A 146 9.24 6.97 -9.69
N ALA A 147 9.28 6.38 -8.49
CA ALA A 147 9.93 7.00 -7.35
C ALA A 147 11.46 6.95 -7.44
N GLY A 148 11.98 5.87 -7.99
CA GLY A 148 13.43 5.71 -8.11
C GLY A 148 14.11 5.39 -6.80
N HIS A 149 15.42 5.33 -6.84
CA HIS A 149 16.23 5.04 -5.66
C HIS A 149 16.56 6.33 -4.91
N PRO A 150 16.61 6.29 -3.59
CA PRO A 150 16.88 7.50 -2.81
C PRO A 150 18.21 8.14 -3.16
N GLY A 151 19.25 7.32 -3.22
CA GLY A 151 20.58 7.84 -3.47
C GLY A 151 20.72 8.42 -4.84
N ARG A 152 20.09 7.77 -5.78
CA ARG A 152 20.16 8.22 -7.15
C ARG A 152 19.56 9.60 -7.31
N LEU A 153 18.43 9.85 -6.66
CA LEU A 153 17.81 11.14 -6.76
C LEU A 153 18.69 12.24 -6.19
N GLY A 154 19.27 11.98 -5.05
CA GLY A 154 20.11 12.96 -4.41
C GLY A 154 21.33 13.27 -5.22
N ASP A 155 21.97 12.26 -5.72
CA ASP A 155 23.14 12.44 -6.51
C ASP A 155 22.84 13.09 -7.82
N HIS A 156 21.80 12.67 -8.42
CA HIS A 156 21.47 13.10 -9.74
C HIS A 156 21.20 14.58 -9.83
N ALA A 157 20.48 15.10 -8.88
CA ALA A 157 20.11 16.48 -8.93
C ALA A 157 21.32 17.43 -9.05
N PRO A 158 22.24 17.36 -8.18
CA PRO A 158 23.36 18.28 -8.27
C PRO A 158 24.21 18.05 -9.49
N ARG A 159 24.40 16.82 -9.83
CA ARG A 159 25.23 16.55 -10.97
C ARG A 159 24.61 16.97 -12.22
N GLY A 160 23.36 16.72 -12.35
CA GLY A 160 22.67 17.07 -13.53
C GLY A 160 22.81 18.53 -13.84
N ILE A 161 22.67 19.30 -12.84
CA ILE A 161 22.79 20.69 -13.03
C ILE A 161 24.19 21.09 -13.39
N ALA A 162 25.09 20.57 -12.67
CA ALA A 162 26.45 20.91 -12.88
C ALA A 162 26.86 20.58 -14.26
N THR A 163 26.44 19.45 -14.72
CA THR A 163 26.90 19.09 -15.96
C THR A 163 26.21 19.72 -17.01
N GLY A 164 25.09 20.17 -16.73
CA GLY A 164 24.41 20.78 -17.76
C GLY A 164 25.35 21.56 -18.52
N HIS A 165 26.45 21.74 -18.07
CA HIS A 165 27.33 22.43 -18.73
C HIS A 165 28.13 21.78 -19.50
#